data_ad70fe2e643af8d6f91409ebd792ccee
#
_entry.id   ad70fe2e643af8d6f91409ebd792ccee
#
_cell.length_a   1.000
_cell.length_b   1.000
_cell.length_c   1.000
_cell.angle_alpha   90.00
_cell.angle_beta   90.00
_cell.angle_gamma   90.00
#
_symmetry.space_group_name_H-M   'P 1'
#
loop_
_entity.id
_entity.type
_entity.pdbx_description
1 polymer ?
#
loop_
_entity_poly.entity_id
_entity_poly.type
_entity_poly.pdbx_seq_one_letter_code
_entity_poly.pdbx_strand_id
1 'polypeptide(L)'
;CALPIFPRYANDWRIPVFPIENGIGVIESWDGVNPIEDTYRIDYHRAHIEAMKAAMFEDGAEVMGYLGWGLIDILSSQGDMRKRYGVVYVNRENHDLKDLKRVPKKSYAWLKQVIHTNGREM
;
A
#
# COMPACT_ATOMS: atom_id res chain seq x y z
N CYS A 1 -9.72 -8.65 -8.30
CA CYS A 1 -8.51 -9.34 -7.84
C CYS A 1 -7.38 -9.09 -8.83
N ALA A 2 -6.31 -8.40 -8.43
CA ALA A 2 -5.19 -8.06 -9.33
C ALA A 2 -4.20 -9.23 -9.53
N LEU A 3 -4.41 -10.34 -8.84
CA LEU A 3 -3.44 -11.43 -8.72
C LEU A 3 -3.12 -12.17 -10.04
N PRO A 4 -4.06 -12.38 -10.98
CA PRO A 4 -3.74 -13.00 -12.26
C PRO A 4 -3.20 -12.03 -13.33
N ILE A 5 -3.12 -10.73 -13.01
CA ILE A 5 -2.73 -9.71 -14.01
C ILE A 5 -1.25 -9.82 -14.36
N PHE A 6 -0.37 -10.02 -13.37
CA PHE A 6 1.07 -10.08 -13.59
C PHE A 6 1.50 -11.18 -14.59
N PRO A 7 1.13 -12.46 -14.39
CA PRO A 7 1.48 -13.51 -15.33
C PRO A 7 0.92 -13.25 -16.73
N ARG A 8 -0.34 -12.77 -16.79
CA ARG A 8 -0.98 -12.51 -18.07
C ARG A 8 -0.24 -11.46 -18.89
N TYR A 9 0.07 -10.30 -18.31
CA TYR A 9 0.79 -9.26 -19.05
C TYR A 9 2.21 -9.65 -19.40
N ALA A 10 2.93 -10.29 -18.46
CA ALA A 10 4.30 -10.73 -18.70
C ALA A 10 4.37 -11.82 -19.78
N ASN A 11 3.44 -12.79 -19.76
CA ASN A 11 3.45 -13.92 -20.69
C ASN A 11 2.86 -13.57 -22.05
N ASP A 12 1.74 -12.83 -22.09
CA ASP A 12 1.08 -12.49 -23.35
C ASP A 12 1.86 -11.46 -24.16
N TRP A 13 2.52 -10.51 -23.49
CA TRP A 13 3.20 -9.38 -24.12
C TRP A 13 4.72 -9.44 -24.04
N ARG A 14 5.28 -10.31 -23.21
CA ARG A 14 6.73 -10.46 -22.95
C ARG A 14 7.42 -9.14 -22.62
N ILE A 15 6.77 -8.31 -21.82
CA ILE A 15 7.26 -7.01 -21.38
C ILE A 15 7.40 -6.99 -19.87
N PRO A 16 8.41 -6.30 -19.34
CA PRO A 16 8.51 -6.06 -17.90
C PRO A 16 7.29 -5.30 -17.38
N VAL A 17 6.85 -5.62 -16.16
CA VAL A 17 5.71 -4.97 -15.50
C VAL A 17 6.17 -4.24 -14.23
N PHE A 18 5.56 -3.10 -13.96
CA PHE A 18 5.88 -2.28 -12.79
C PHE A 18 4.60 -1.71 -12.17
N PRO A 19 4.07 -2.30 -11.09
CA PRO A 19 2.98 -1.70 -10.33
C PRO A 19 3.43 -0.40 -9.67
N ILE A 20 2.80 0.71 -10.05
CA ILE A 20 3.22 2.05 -9.61
C ILE A 20 2.23 2.72 -8.65
N GLU A 21 1.04 2.18 -8.47
CA GLU A 21 -0.01 2.76 -7.61
C GLU A 21 -0.84 1.66 -6.95
N ASN A 22 -0.23 0.84 -6.10
CA ASN A 22 -0.96 -0.19 -5.38
C ASN A 22 -1.26 0.22 -3.95
N GLY A 23 -2.55 0.27 -3.57
CA GLY A 23 -2.97 0.66 -2.23
C GLY A 23 -4.45 0.47 -1.99
N ILE A 24 -4.83 0.52 -0.72
CA ILE A 24 -6.22 0.44 -0.28
C ILE A 24 -6.63 1.70 0.48
N GLY A 25 -7.70 2.36 0.02
CA GLY A 25 -8.29 3.50 0.69
C GLY A 25 -9.44 3.08 1.58
N VAL A 26 -9.32 3.37 2.88
CA VAL A 26 -10.32 3.04 3.90
C VAL A 26 -10.64 4.28 4.70
N ILE A 27 -11.90 4.38 5.18
CA ILE A 27 -12.29 5.44 6.10
C ILE A 27 -11.69 5.13 7.46
N GLU A 28 -10.79 6.00 7.91
CA GLU A 28 -10.11 5.90 9.20
C GLU A 28 -10.26 7.19 9.99
N SER A 29 -10.27 7.04 11.30
CA SER A 29 -10.19 8.14 12.27
C SER A 29 -9.13 7.84 13.31
N TRP A 30 -8.56 8.89 13.91
CA TRP A 30 -7.63 8.79 15.01
C TRP A 30 -8.24 9.39 16.28
N ASP A 31 -8.09 8.70 17.38
CA ASP A 31 -8.62 9.13 18.70
C ASP A 31 -7.75 10.18 19.40
N GLY A 32 -6.61 10.56 18.81
CA GLY A 32 -5.67 11.52 19.35
C GLY A 32 -4.59 10.93 20.24
N VAL A 33 -4.66 9.66 20.59
CA VAL A 33 -3.78 9.02 21.61
C VAL A 33 -3.15 7.73 21.10
N ASN A 34 -3.96 6.75 20.70
CA ASN A 34 -3.51 5.41 20.39
C ASN A 34 -2.96 5.29 18.96
N PRO A 35 -2.01 4.36 18.72
CA PRO A 35 -1.61 4.02 17.36
C PRO A 35 -2.79 3.49 16.53
N ILE A 36 -2.77 3.76 15.23
CA ILE A 36 -3.80 3.27 14.31
C ILE A 36 -3.46 1.84 13.89
N GLU A 37 -4.34 0.90 14.24
CA GLU A 37 -4.23 -0.53 13.97
C GLU A 37 -4.81 -0.88 12.59
N ASP A 38 -4.08 -0.57 11.53
CA ASP A 38 -4.50 -0.79 10.15
C ASP A 38 -4.02 -2.16 9.58
N THR A 39 -4.27 -3.24 10.31
CA THR A 39 -3.88 -4.61 9.93
C THR A 39 -4.44 -5.00 8.56
N TYR A 40 -5.65 -4.57 8.21
CA TYR A 40 -6.24 -4.79 6.88
C TYR A 40 -5.36 -4.23 5.73
N ARG A 41 -4.60 -3.14 5.97
CA ARG A 41 -3.67 -2.59 4.98
C ARG A 41 -2.43 -3.47 4.84
N ILE A 42 -1.95 -4.00 5.94
CA ILE A 42 -0.86 -5.00 5.95
C ILE A 42 -1.28 -6.23 5.15
N ASP A 43 -2.45 -6.78 5.42
CA ASP A 43 -2.97 -7.96 4.75
C ASP A 43 -3.18 -7.72 3.25
N TYR A 44 -3.66 -6.54 2.87
CA TYR A 44 -3.80 -6.13 1.48
C TYR A 44 -2.46 -6.13 0.75
N HIS A 45 -1.47 -5.41 1.28
CA HIS A 45 -0.14 -5.32 0.65
C HIS A 45 0.58 -6.67 0.64
N ARG A 46 0.48 -7.45 1.74
CA ARG A 46 1.05 -8.80 1.82
C ARG A 46 0.51 -9.69 0.70
N ALA A 47 -0.80 -9.78 0.55
CA ALA A 47 -1.41 -10.59 -0.49
C ALA A 47 -0.97 -10.19 -1.91
N HIS A 48 -0.79 -8.87 -2.17
CA HIS A 48 -0.34 -8.39 -3.47
C HIS A 48 1.14 -8.68 -3.71
N ILE A 49 1.99 -8.52 -2.70
CA ILE A 49 3.43 -8.82 -2.80
C ILE A 49 3.65 -10.33 -2.95
N GLU A 50 2.92 -11.16 -2.22
CA GLU A 50 2.98 -12.62 -2.37
C GLU A 50 2.58 -13.07 -3.78
N ALA A 51 1.50 -12.50 -4.31
CA ALA A 51 1.09 -12.79 -5.68
C ALA A 51 2.10 -12.31 -6.73
N MET A 52 2.71 -11.16 -6.50
CA MET A 52 3.80 -10.67 -7.35
C MET A 52 5.00 -11.62 -7.31
N LYS A 53 5.38 -12.10 -6.12
CA LYS A 53 6.46 -13.10 -5.96
C LYS A 53 6.14 -14.41 -6.68
N ALA A 54 4.91 -14.90 -6.55
CA ALA A 54 4.48 -16.09 -7.28
C ALA A 54 4.59 -15.89 -8.80
N ALA A 55 4.11 -14.77 -9.32
CA ALA A 55 4.25 -14.44 -10.74
C ALA A 55 5.70 -14.40 -11.20
N MET A 56 6.64 -13.87 -10.38
CA MET A 56 8.05 -13.82 -10.71
C MET A 56 8.71 -15.21 -10.70
N PHE A 57 8.44 -16.01 -9.66
CA PHE A 57 9.18 -17.24 -9.41
C PHE A 57 8.52 -18.50 -10.01
N GLU A 58 7.21 -18.48 -10.19
CA GLU A 58 6.46 -19.61 -10.72
C GLU A 58 6.09 -19.43 -12.20
N ASP A 59 5.71 -18.19 -12.59
CA ASP A 59 5.26 -17.89 -13.96
C ASP A 59 6.34 -17.22 -14.82
N GLY A 60 7.48 -16.86 -14.24
CA GLY A 60 8.59 -16.24 -14.98
C GLY A 60 8.32 -14.78 -15.38
N ALA A 61 7.38 -14.09 -14.72
CA ALA A 61 7.08 -12.70 -15.01
C ALA A 61 8.26 -11.79 -14.61
N GLU A 62 8.68 -10.93 -15.55
CA GLU A 62 9.68 -9.90 -15.24
C GLU A 62 9.01 -8.72 -14.56
N VAL A 63 9.26 -8.57 -13.25
CA VAL A 63 8.71 -7.47 -12.45
C VAL A 63 9.83 -6.52 -12.04
N MET A 64 9.73 -5.26 -12.43
CA MET A 64 10.75 -4.24 -12.20
C MET A 64 10.75 -3.72 -10.76
N GLY A 65 9.63 -3.80 -10.05
CA GLY A 65 9.47 -3.32 -8.69
C GLY A 65 8.00 -3.19 -8.28
N TYR A 66 7.78 -2.61 -7.12
CA TYR A 66 6.45 -2.40 -6.55
C TYR A 66 6.42 -1.06 -5.82
N LEU A 67 5.53 -0.17 -6.22
CA LEU A 67 5.28 1.09 -5.53
C LEU A 67 3.89 1.08 -4.88
N GLY A 68 3.89 1.21 -3.56
CA GLY A 68 2.67 1.39 -2.80
C GLY A 68 2.10 2.80 -3.00
N TRP A 69 0.77 2.91 -3.11
CA TRP A 69 0.07 4.19 -3.15
C TRP A 69 -0.14 4.73 -1.74
N GLY A 70 0.46 5.89 -1.47
CA GLY A 70 0.28 6.63 -0.24
C GLY A 70 1.30 6.31 0.85
N LEU A 71 2.44 7.03 0.89
CA LEU A 71 3.32 7.01 2.06
C LEU A 71 2.65 7.71 3.24
N ILE A 72 2.10 8.91 3.01
CA ILE A 72 1.30 9.64 3.98
C ILE A 72 -0.13 9.78 3.45
N ASP A 73 -1.09 10.00 4.33
CA ASP A 73 -2.45 10.29 3.93
C ASP A 73 -2.53 11.57 3.12
N ILE A 74 -3.14 11.47 1.96
CA ILE A 74 -3.40 12.57 1.04
C ILE A 74 -4.89 12.62 0.71
N LEU A 75 -5.31 13.73 0.11
CA LEU A 75 -6.66 13.85 -0.42
C LEU A 75 -6.89 12.81 -1.50
N SER A 76 -8.00 12.08 -1.42
CA SER A 76 -8.34 11.11 -2.47
C SER A 76 -8.66 11.83 -3.80
N SER A 77 -8.62 11.09 -4.91
CA SER A 77 -9.03 11.61 -6.23
C SER A 77 -10.47 12.12 -6.26
N GLN A 78 -11.29 11.72 -5.29
CA GLN A 78 -12.67 12.18 -5.11
C GLN A 78 -12.80 13.39 -4.17
N GLY A 79 -11.67 13.95 -3.72
CA GLY A 79 -11.67 15.09 -2.82
C GLY A 79 -12.01 14.75 -1.36
N ASP A 80 -11.95 13.49 -0.96
CA ASP A 80 -12.29 13.04 0.40
C ASP A 80 -11.04 12.65 1.20
N MET A 81 -10.73 13.42 2.23
CA MET A 81 -9.61 13.16 3.12
C MET A 81 -9.86 12.00 4.08
N ARG A 82 -11.11 11.62 4.30
CA ARG A 82 -11.45 10.49 5.18
C ARG A 82 -11.02 9.15 4.59
N LYS A 83 -10.98 9.05 3.26
CA LYS A 83 -10.50 7.87 2.54
C LYS A 83 -8.98 7.85 2.56
N ARG A 84 -8.42 7.17 3.55
CA ARG A 84 -7.00 7.13 3.87
C ARG A 84 -6.28 6.02 3.12
N TYR A 85 -5.18 6.34 2.47
CA TYR A 85 -4.33 5.40 1.73
C TYR A 85 -2.95 5.22 2.37
N GLY A 86 -2.49 6.21 3.12
CA GLY A 86 -1.14 6.25 3.66
C GLY A 86 -0.88 5.23 4.76
N VAL A 87 0.38 4.91 4.95
CA VAL A 87 0.89 4.20 6.13
C VAL A 87 1.22 5.17 7.28
N VAL A 88 1.17 6.46 7.01
CA VAL A 88 1.26 7.54 8.01
C VAL A 88 -0.03 8.35 7.96
N TYR A 89 -0.74 8.39 9.06
CA TYR A 89 -1.95 9.20 9.21
C TYR A 89 -1.60 10.69 9.29
N VAL A 90 -2.40 11.53 8.64
CA VAL A 90 -2.35 12.99 8.78
C VAL A 90 -3.59 13.45 9.52
N ASN A 91 -3.41 14.10 10.67
CA ASN A 91 -4.51 14.62 11.46
C ASN A 91 -5.15 15.85 10.79
N ARG A 92 -6.06 15.56 9.88
CA ARG A 92 -6.77 16.52 9.06
C ARG A 92 -8.13 15.95 8.64
N GLU A 93 -9.12 16.79 8.47
CA GLU A 93 -10.40 16.47 7.85
C GLU A 93 -10.61 17.25 6.53
N ASN A 94 -11.75 17.03 5.87
CA ASN A 94 -12.02 17.66 4.57
C ASN A 94 -11.97 19.19 4.61
N HIS A 95 -12.54 19.78 5.65
CA HIS A 95 -12.66 21.24 5.80
C HIS A 95 -11.99 21.78 7.05
N ASP A 96 -11.20 20.95 7.75
CA ASP A 96 -10.47 21.32 8.96
C ASP A 96 -9.04 20.77 8.90
N LEU A 97 -8.08 21.67 8.89
CA LEU A 97 -6.65 21.31 8.86
C LEU A 97 -6.14 20.73 10.16
N LYS A 98 -6.85 20.98 11.29
CA LYS A 98 -6.39 20.59 12.61
C LYS A 98 -4.92 20.97 12.83
N ASP A 99 -4.12 20.08 13.40
CA ASP A 99 -2.69 20.32 13.68
C ASP A 99 -1.76 19.67 12.61
N LEU A 100 -2.31 19.00 11.63
CA LEU A 100 -1.58 18.27 10.57
C LEU A 100 -0.55 17.26 11.12
N LYS A 101 -0.70 16.80 12.34
CA LYS A 101 0.22 15.83 12.96
C LYS A 101 0.30 14.56 12.13
N ARG A 102 1.52 14.05 11.95
CA ARG A 102 1.80 12.79 11.27
C ARG A 102 1.94 11.68 12.30
N VAL A 103 1.12 10.65 12.18
CA VAL A 103 1.11 9.51 13.09
C VAL A 103 1.38 8.23 12.29
N PRO A 104 2.54 7.59 12.47
CA PRO A 104 2.80 6.30 11.85
C PRO A 104 1.73 5.28 12.27
N LYS A 105 1.18 4.57 11.29
CA LYS A 105 0.24 3.47 11.52
C LYS A 105 1.01 2.15 11.73
N LYS A 106 0.32 1.10 12.12
CA LYS A 106 0.92 -0.24 12.26
C LYS A 106 1.58 -0.70 10.94
N SER A 107 0.93 -0.43 9.83
CA SER A 107 1.44 -0.75 8.49
C SER A 107 2.77 -0.06 8.16
N TYR A 108 3.09 1.08 8.78
CA TYR A 108 4.37 1.76 8.58
C TYR A 108 5.57 0.90 9.03
N ALA A 109 5.49 0.34 10.22
CA ALA A 109 6.56 -0.51 10.75
C ALA A 109 6.72 -1.79 9.94
N TRP A 110 5.60 -2.40 9.55
CA TRP A 110 5.58 -3.58 8.71
C TRP A 110 6.18 -3.30 7.31
N LEU A 111 5.76 -2.22 6.65
CA LEU A 111 6.29 -1.86 5.32
C LEU A 111 7.79 -1.54 5.38
N LYS A 112 8.25 -0.88 6.44
CA LYS A 112 9.67 -0.63 6.68
C LYS A 112 10.45 -1.95 6.72
N GLN A 113 9.96 -2.97 7.44
CA GLN A 113 10.58 -4.29 7.50
C GLN A 113 10.60 -4.97 6.12
N VAL A 114 9.48 -4.96 5.41
CA VAL A 114 9.40 -5.53 4.05
C VAL A 114 10.44 -4.90 3.11
N ILE A 115 10.58 -3.59 3.14
CA ILE A 115 11.58 -2.87 2.31
C ILE A 115 13.00 -3.26 2.72
N HIS A 116 13.32 -3.25 4.01
CA HIS A 116 14.67 -3.59 4.49
C HIS A 116 15.09 -5.04 4.19
N THR A 117 14.12 -5.95 4.20
CA THR A 117 14.37 -7.37 3.93
C THR A 117 14.17 -7.74 2.46
N ASN A 118 13.83 -6.76 1.62
CA ASN A 118 13.47 -6.99 0.21
C ASN A 118 12.39 -8.08 0.07
N GLY A 119 11.35 -7.99 0.90
CA GLY A 119 10.22 -8.91 0.90
C GLY A 119 10.50 -10.32 1.45
N ARG A 120 11.63 -10.54 2.12
CA ARG A 120 11.94 -11.85 2.73
C ARG A 120 11.13 -12.08 4.01
N GLU A 121 10.86 -11.01 4.72
CA GLU A 121 10.07 -11.02 5.96
C GLU A 121 8.84 -10.11 5.79
N MET A 122 7.66 -10.73 5.92
CA MET A 122 6.37 -10.04 5.74
C MET A 122 5.38 -10.41 6.85
#